data_1d1432f0f4770269fed7f27cb887bdfd
#
_entry.id   1d1432f0f4770269fed7f27cb887bdfd
#
_cell.length_a   1.000
_cell.length_b   1.000
_cell.length_c   1.000
_cell.angle_alpha   90.00
_cell.angle_beta   90.00
_cell.angle_gamma   90.00
#
_symmetry.space_group_name_H-M   'P 1'
#
loop_
_entity.id
_entity.type
_entity.pdbx_description
1 polymer ?
#
loop_
_entity_poly.entity_id
_entity_poly.type
_entity_poly.pdbx_seq_one_letter_code
_entity_poly.pdbx_strand_id
1 'polypeptide(L)'
;MPSVKLISMTQDPMEVLKTAAGMCYQKKATDKVIKHIIECGHLSVLEHCYATFEITCSVAVLLQLTRHRHLSFTCQSTRGSRLTSYYETGVHDVDCSVAEQMDFYNEACDNPDIPLEDAAYQIPKGAEYKLVVTGNFRAWFEYLPKRLCKRASKEHRLLAQMIYGMLYAKVPEVFSYVTLPCETCKESGCSFVKTKGKQE
;
A
#
# COMPACT_ATOMS: atom_id res chain seq x y z
N MET A 1 -12.14 -2.90 -8.89
CA MET A 1 -11.20 -1.79 -8.50
C MET A 1 -10.58 -2.10 -7.15
N PRO A 2 -9.30 -1.74 -6.90
CA PRO A 2 -8.68 -2.02 -5.61
C PRO A 2 -9.49 -1.34 -4.50
N SER A 3 -9.51 -1.94 -3.33
CA SER A 3 -10.20 -1.39 -2.17
C SER A 3 -9.28 -1.39 -0.94
N VAL A 4 -9.51 -0.42 -0.05
CA VAL A 4 -8.77 -0.26 1.21
C VAL A 4 -9.75 0.09 2.31
N LYS A 5 -9.63 -0.60 3.45
CA LYS A 5 -10.38 -0.31 4.66
C LYS A 5 -9.42 -0.26 5.84
N LEU A 6 -9.42 0.84 6.60
CA LEU A 6 -8.68 0.92 7.86
C LEU A 6 -9.39 0.03 8.90
N ILE A 7 -8.68 -0.99 9.42
CA ILE A 7 -9.19 -1.91 10.45
C ILE A 7 -8.84 -1.39 11.83
N SER A 8 -7.59 -0.99 12.02
CA SER A 8 -7.05 -0.60 13.32
C SER A 8 -5.92 0.39 13.16
N MET A 9 -5.77 1.25 14.16
CA MET A 9 -4.65 2.18 14.27
C MET A 9 -4.36 2.42 15.76
N THR A 10 -3.13 2.78 16.10
CA THR A 10 -2.76 3.22 17.45
C THR A 10 -3.73 4.30 17.94
N GLN A 11 -4.31 4.10 19.11
CA GLN A 11 -5.13 5.11 19.76
C GLN A 11 -4.26 6.28 20.21
N ASP A 12 -4.74 7.52 20.00
CA ASP A 12 -4.05 8.76 20.36
C ASP A 12 -2.58 8.79 19.90
N PRO A 13 -2.29 8.59 18.60
CA PRO A 13 -0.93 8.38 18.12
C PRO A 13 0.00 9.56 18.44
N MET A 14 -0.51 10.78 18.43
CA MET A 14 0.31 11.96 18.77
C MET A 14 0.78 11.95 20.22
N GLU A 15 0.00 11.42 21.16
CA GLU A 15 0.42 11.27 22.55
C GLU A 15 1.52 10.21 22.70
N VAL A 16 1.41 9.09 21.98
CA VAL A 16 2.45 8.05 21.91
C VAL A 16 3.75 8.62 21.35
N LEU A 17 3.68 9.34 20.21
CA LEU A 17 4.84 9.95 19.56
C LEU A 17 5.51 11.01 20.47
N LYS A 18 4.72 11.87 21.12
CA LYS A 18 5.26 12.88 22.06
C LYS A 18 5.96 12.23 23.25
N THR A 19 5.38 11.16 23.79
CA THR A 19 5.99 10.40 24.88
C THR A 19 7.31 9.79 24.45
N ALA A 20 7.32 9.08 23.31
CA ALA A 20 8.52 8.43 22.77
C ALA A 20 9.64 9.47 22.48
N ALA A 21 9.31 10.56 21.80
CA ALA A 21 10.27 11.62 21.50
C ALA A 21 10.83 12.32 22.74
N GLY A 22 10.03 12.37 23.80
CA GLY A 22 10.41 13.02 25.06
C GLY A 22 11.36 12.17 25.95
N MET A 23 11.48 10.87 25.69
CA MET A 23 12.28 9.97 26.54
C MET A 23 13.75 10.39 26.65
N CYS A 24 14.36 10.82 25.55
CA CYS A 24 15.76 11.24 25.52
C CYS A 24 16.05 12.45 26.43
N TYR A 25 15.04 13.28 26.70
CA TYR A 25 15.19 14.54 27.43
C TYR A 25 14.42 14.55 28.75
N GLN A 26 13.83 13.41 29.14
CA GLN A 26 12.99 13.27 30.34
C GLN A 26 11.86 14.32 30.41
N LYS A 27 11.32 14.71 29.25
CA LYS A 27 10.24 15.70 29.09
C LYS A 27 9.29 15.26 28.00
N LYS A 28 7.99 15.50 28.16
CA LYS A 28 7.02 15.29 27.07
C LYS A 28 7.32 16.24 25.93
N ALA A 29 7.47 15.69 24.73
CA ALA A 29 7.67 16.49 23.52
C ALA A 29 6.38 17.25 23.14
N THR A 30 6.54 18.35 22.42
CA THR A 30 5.44 19.12 21.84
C THR A 30 5.25 18.76 20.36
N ASP A 31 4.12 19.18 19.76
CA ASP A 31 3.88 19.00 18.31
C ASP A 31 5.00 19.62 17.47
N LYS A 32 5.59 20.73 17.90
CA LYS A 32 6.74 21.36 17.24
C LYS A 32 7.96 20.44 17.20
N VAL A 33 8.18 19.67 18.27
CA VAL A 33 9.28 18.70 18.34
C VAL A 33 9.02 17.53 17.38
N ILE A 34 7.80 17.02 17.33
CA ILE A 34 7.43 15.95 16.38
C ILE A 34 7.63 16.44 14.94
N LYS A 35 7.15 17.63 14.61
CA LYS A 35 7.38 18.25 13.30
C LYS A 35 8.88 18.29 12.95
N HIS A 36 9.70 18.83 13.84
CA HIS A 36 11.15 18.95 13.63
C HIS A 36 11.82 17.58 13.43
N ILE A 37 11.45 16.57 14.21
CA ILE A 37 11.94 15.19 14.10
C ILE A 37 11.68 14.64 12.69
N ILE A 38 10.47 14.84 12.16
CA ILE A 38 10.08 14.36 10.83
C ILE A 38 10.86 15.12 9.74
N GLU A 39 10.93 16.47 9.84
CA GLU A 39 11.66 17.31 8.89
C GLU A 39 13.17 17.00 8.84
N CYS A 40 13.76 16.62 9.97
CA CYS A 40 15.16 16.18 10.06
C CYS A 40 15.38 14.70 9.67
N GLY A 41 14.31 13.94 9.37
CA GLY A 41 14.41 12.54 9.00
C GLY A 41 14.70 11.57 10.17
N HIS A 42 14.53 12.01 11.42
CA HIS A 42 14.65 11.15 12.61
C HIS A 42 13.39 10.30 12.83
N LEU A 43 13.10 9.41 11.88
CA LEU A 43 11.82 8.71 11.77
C LEU A 43 11.63 7.54 12.75
N SER A 44 12.64 7.19 13.57
CA SER A 44 12.53 6.07 14.53
C SER A 44 11.37 6.24 15.52
N VAL A 45 11.04 7.47 15.89
CA VAL A 45 9.89 7.77 16.77
C VAL A 45 8.57 7.29 16.16
N LEU A 46 8.43 7.32 14.83
CA LEU A 46 7.22 6.87 14.14
C LEU A 46 7.00 5.34 14.24
N GLU A 47 7.99 4.58 14.64
CA GLU A 47 7.90 3.13 14.80
C GLU A 47 7.00 2.69 15.98
N HIS A 48 6.72 3.60 16.92
CA HIS A 48 5.87 3.33 18.09
C HIS A 48 4.36 3.38 17.79
N CYS A 49 3.96 3.81 16.60
CA CYS A 49 2.57 3.82 16.15
C CYS A 49 2.40 2.91 14.93
N TYR A 50 1.21 2.32 14.79
CA TYR A 50 0.90 1.43 13.68
C TYR A 50 -0.46 1.73 13.05
N ALA A 51 -0.67 1.23 11.83
CA ALA A 51 -1.96 1.16 11.17
C ALA A 51 -2.10 -0.17 10.43
N THR A 52 -3.30 -0.75 10.46
CA THR A 52 -3.66 -2.03 9.83
C THR A 52 -4.80 -1.79 8.85
N PHE A 53 -4.63 -2.27 7.63
CA PHE A 53 -5.62 -2.15 6.56
C PHE A 53 -6.03 -3.53 6.04
N GLU A 54 -7.31 -3.69 5.73
CA GLU A 54 -7.79 -4.71 4.81
C GLU A 54 -7.70 -4.14 3.39
N ILE A 55 -7.11 -4.92 2.49
CA ILE A 55 -6.83 -4.50 1.11
C ILE A 55 -7.34 -5.58 0.17
N THR A 56 -7.99 -5.15 -0.93
CA THR A 56 -8.23 -6.00 -2.10
C THR A 56 -7.42 -5.45 -3.26
N CYS A 57 -6.60 -6.28 -3.88
CA CYS A 57 -5.78 -5.91 -5.03
C CYS A 57 -5.46 -7.12 -5.92
N SER A 58 -5.05 -6.86 -7.16
CA SER A 58 -4.62 -7.91 -8.08
C SER A 58 -3.36 -8.64 -7.60
N VAL A 59 -3.15 -9.87 -8.11
CA VAL A 59 -1.89 -10.62 -7.95
C VAL A 59 -0.70 -9.76 -8.38
N ALA A 60 -0.84 -9.00 -9.46
CA ALA A 60 0.23 -8.13 -9.96
C ALA A 60 0.66 -7.08 -8.92
N VAL A 61 -0.29 -6.50 -8.17
CA VAL A 61 0.00 -5.56 -7.09
C VAL A 61 0.44 -6.29 -5.83
N LEU A 62 -0.16 -7.42 -5.48
CA LEU A 62 0.23 -8.24 -4.33
C LEU A 62 1.71 -8.58 -4.36
N LEU A 63 2.24 -9.03 -5.50
CA LEU A 63 3.66 -9.36 -5.69
C LEU A 63 4.59 -8.14 -5.48
N GLN A 64 4.13 -6.94 -5.78
CA GLN A 64 4.89 -5.70 -5.55
C GLN A 64 4.74 -5.20 -4.10
N LEU A 65 3.56 -5.35 -3.51
CA LEU A 65 3.24 -4.90 -2.16
C LEU A 65 4.03 -5.71 -1.13
N THR A 66 4.09 -7.01 -1.28
CA THR A 66 4.81 -7.92 -0.38
C THR A 66 6.34 -7.74 -0.42
N ARG A 67 6.88 -6.99 -1.38
CA ARG A 67 8.31 -6.59 -1.38
C ARG A 67 8.65 -5.51 -0.35
N HIS A 68 7.64 -4.87 0.26
CA HIS A 68 7.83 -3.92 1.37
C HIS A 68 8.01 -4.69 2.69
N ARG A 69 9.26 -5.09 2.98
CA ARG A 69 9.62 -6.03 4.05
C ARG A 69 9.35 -5.54 5.47
N HIS A 70 9.10 -4.24 5.66
CA HIS A 70 8.74 -3.65 6.95
C HIS A 70 7.22 -3.62 7.19
N LEU A 71 6.43 -4.19 6.27
CA LEU A 71 5.01 -4.43 6.42
C LEU A 71 4.78 -5.92 6.70
N SER A 72 3.79 -6.22 7.54
CA SER A 72 3.33 -7.58 7.82
C SER A 72 2.09 -7.89 6.99
N PHE A 73 1.99 -9.10 6.47
CA PHE A 73 0.95 -9.53 5.54
C PHE A 73 0.28 -10.82 5.99
N THR A 74 -1.04 -10.86 5.91
CA THR A 74 -1.83 -12.09 5.95
C THR A 74 -2.75 -12.08 4.73
N CYS A 75 -2.49 -12.99 3.79
CA CYS A 75 -3.19 -13.05 2.50
C CYS A 75 -4.20 -14.19 2.48
N GLN A 76 -5.25 -14.04 1.69
CA GLN A 76 -6.17 -15.11 1.34
C GLN A 76 -5.39 -16.32 0.80
N SER A 77 -5.75 -17.53 1.23
CA SER A 77 -5.10 -18.77 0.78
C SER A 77 -5.94 -19.43 -0.30
N THR A 78 -5.36 -19.62 -1.48
CA THR A 78 -5.99 -20.34 -2.59
C THR A 78 -6.01 -21.86 -2.42
N ARG A 79 -5.35 -22.39 -1.37
CA ARG A 79 -5.48 -23.80 -0.99
C ARG A 79 -6.78 -24.09 -0.24
N GLY A 80 -7.38 -23.07 0.40
CA GLY A 80 -8.60 -23.19 1.21
C GLY A 80 -9.76 -22.32 0.73
N SER A 81 -9.55 -21.47 -0.26
CA SER A 81 -10.60 -20.58 -0.78
C SER A 81 -10.39 -20.25 -2.26
N ARG A 82 -11.46 -19.91 -2.95
CA ARG A 82 -11.44 -19.52 -4.36
C ARG A 82 -11.34 -18.00 -4.49
N LEU A 83 -10.75 -17.56 -5.60
CA LEU A 83 -10.82 -16.16 -6.04
C LEU A 83 -12.03 -16.01 -6.97
N THR A 84 -12.81 -14.98 -6.76
CA THR A 84 -14.10 -14.79 -7.47
C THR A 84 -14.16 -13.47 -8.24
N SER A 85 -13.12 -12.64 -8.14
CA SER A 85 -13.08 -11.34 -8.81
C SER A 85 -11.71 -11.06 -9.41
N TYR A 86 -11.69 -10.13 -10.35
CA TYR A 86 -10.46 -9.64 -10.97
C TYR A 86 -10.47 -8.13 -11.13
N TYR A 87 -9.28 -7.55 -11.23
CA TYR A 87 -9.07 -6.13 -11.48
C TYR A 87 -9.26 -5.83 -12.97
N GLU A 88 -10.17 -4.90 -13.28
CA GLU A 88 -10.37 -4.38 -14.63
C GLU A 88 -9.39 -3.23 -14.89
N THR A 89 -8.57 -3.40 -15.92
CA THR A 89 -7.56 -2.40 -16.33
C THR A 89 -8.19 -1.23 -17.07
N GLY A 90 -9.36 -1.44 -17.66
CA GLY A 90 -10.04 -0.56 -18.59
C GLY A 90 -9.54 -0.71 -20.05
N VAL A 91 -8.72 -1.73 -20.32
CA VAL A 91 -8.30 -2.12 -21.68
C VAL A 91 -9.07 -3.39 -22.06
N HIS A 92 -10.02 -3.25 -22.96
CA HIS A 92 -11.00 -4.28 -23.30
C HIS A 92 -10.38 -5.67 -23.56
N ASP A 93 -9.41 -5.76 -24.45
CA ASP A 93 -8.80 -7.05 -24.83
C ASP A 93 -8.07 -7.71 -23.65
N VAL A 94 -7.46 -6.91 -22.76
CA VAL A 94 -6.79 -7.40 -21.55
C VAL A 94 -7.83 -7.92 -20.57
N ASP A 95 -8.91 -7.16 -20.37
CA ASP A 95 -9.96 -7.49 -19.40
C ASP A 95 -10.72 -8.74 -19.84
N CYS A 96 -11.02 -8.89 -21.14
CA CYS A 96 -11.59 -10.13 -21.71
C CYS A 96 -10.68 -11.33 -21.49
N SER A 97 -9.39 -11.20 -21.76
CA SER A 97 -8.43 -12.30 -21.56
C SER A 97 -8.30 -12.70 -20.09
N VAL A 98 -8.36 -11.75 -19.16
CA VAL A 98 -8.36 -12.04 -17.71
C VAL A 98 -9.65 -12.75 -17.30
N ALA A 99 -10.80 -12.32 -17.84
CA ALA A 99 -12.09 -12.97 -17.58
C ALA A 99 -12.09 -14.43 -18.03
N GLU A 100 -11.65 -14.72 -19.27
CA GLU A 100 -11.53 -16.08 -19.79
C GLU A 100 -10.62 -16.96 -18.93
N GLN A 101 -9.48 -16.44 -18.48
CA GLN A 101 -8.59 -17.17 -17.57
C GLN A 101 -9.23 -17.42 -16.20
N MET A 102 -10.05 -16.49 -15.69
CA MET A 102 -10.82 -16.72 -14.47
C MET A 102 -11.87 -17.81 -14.63
N ASP A 103 -12.49 -17.92 -15.82
CA ASP A 103 -13.44 -19.00 -16.12
C ASP A 103 -12.74 -20.36 -16.12
N PHE A 104 -11.58 -20.49 -16.78
CA PHE A 104 -10.77 -21.73 -16.74
C PHE A 104 -10.34 -22.09 -15.30
N TYR A 105 -9.95 -21.10 -14.50
CA TYR A 105 -9.63 -21.30 -13.08
C TYR A 105 -10.84 -21.83 -12.31
N ASN A 106 -12.02 -21.24 -12.53
CA ASN A 106 -13.26 -21.66 -11.86
C ASN A 106 -13.68 -23.07 -12.27
N GLU A 107 -13.60 -23.42 -13.56
CA GLU A 107 -13.85 -24.78 -14.07
C GLU A 107 -12.91 -25.81 -13.41
N ALA A 108 -11.62 -25.48 -13.28
CA ALA A 108 -10.67 -26.34 -12.57
C ALA A 108 -11.02 -26.49 -11.07
N CYS A 109 -11.49 -25.42 -10.42
CA CYS A 109 -11.95 -25.47 -9.03
C CYS A 109 -13.24 -26.28 -8.83
N ASP A 110 -14.08 -26.39 -9.86
CA ASP A 110 -15.33 -27.16 -9.84
C ASP A 110 -15.11 -28.66 -10.13
N ASN A 111 -13.95 -29.02 -10.67
CA ASN A 111 -13.58 -30.41 -10.92
C ASN A 111 -13.12 -31.10 -9.61
N PRO A 112 -13.85 -32.10 -9.11
CA PRO A 112 -13.51 -32.79 -7.86
C PRO A 112 -12.18 -33.56 -7.90
N ASP A 113 -11.66 -33.84 -9.09
CA ASP A 113 -10.39 -34.56 -9.27
C ASP A 113 -9.18 -33.58 -9.23
N ILE A 114 -9.41 -32.28 -9.23
CA ILE A 114 -8.35 -31.26 -9.20
C ILE A 114 -8.30 -30.59 -7.81
N PRO A 115 -7.23 -30.79 -7.03
CA PRO A 115 -7.03 -30.04 -5.79
C PRO A 115 -7.00 -28.53 -6.01
N LEU A 116 -7.55 -27.74 -5.08
CA LEU A 116 -7.54 -26.27 -5.20
C LEU A 116 -6.13 -25.67 -5.34
N GLU A 117 -5.12 -26.32 -4.76
CA GLU A 117 -3.73 -25.90 -4.88
C GLU A 117 -3.19 -26.06 -6.30
N ASP A 118 -3.67 -27.07 -7.05
CA ASP A 118 -3.29 -27.29 -8.45
C ASP A 118 -4.09 -26.36 -9.37
N ALA A 119 -5.39 -26.17 -9.13
CA ALA A 119 -6.21 -25.19 -9.84
C ALA A 119 -5.61 -23.77 -9.72
N ALA A 120 -5.01 -23.44 -8.59
CA ALA A 120 -4.40 -22.13 -8.33
C ALA A 120 -3.27 -21.74 -9.30
N TYR A 121 -2.63 -22.71 -10.00
CA TYR A 121 -1.64 -22.39 -11.05
C TYR A 121 -2.25 -21.71 -12.28
N GLN A 122 -3.58 -21.77 -12.44
CA GLN A 122 -4.29 -21.09 -13.54
C GLN A 122 -4.70 -19.66 -13.22
N ILE A 123 -4.44 -19.18 -12.00
CA ILE A 123 -4.86 -17.85 -11.54
C ILE A 123 -4.15 -16.77 -12.38
N PRO A 124 -4.91 -15.90 -13.10
CA PRO A 124 -4.32 -14.79 -13.84
C PRO A 124 -3.79 -13.72 -12.90
N LYS A 125 -2.84 -12.93 -13.38
CA LYS A 125 -2.29 -11.80 -12.61
C LYS A 125 -3.31 -10.71 -12.29
N GLY A 126 -4.41 -10.66 -13.01
CA GLY A 126 -5.53 -9.76 -12.75
C GLY A 126 -6.44 -10.21 -11.60
N ALA A 127 -6.41 -11.49 -11.19
CA ALA A 127 -7.27 -11.98 -10.10
C ALA A 127 -7.04 -11.20 -8.81
N GLU A 128 -8.11 -10.86 -8.08
CA GLU A 128 -8.05 -10.06 -6.86
C GLU A 128 -7.91 -10.94 -5.62
N TYR A 129 -6.95 -10.58 -4.79
CA TYR A 129 -6.71 -11.15 -3.46
C TYR A 129 -7.15 -10.19 -2.37
N LYS A 130 -7.68 -10.76 -1.28
CA LYS A 130 -7.89 -10.04 -0.03
C LYS A 130 -6.73 -10.30 0.93
N LEU A 131 -6.26 -9.25 1.58
CA LEU A 131 -5.17 -9.36 2.54
C LEU A 131 -5.32 -8.33 3.66
N VAL A 132 -4.77 -8.66 4.82
CA VAL A 132 -4.56 -7.71 5.91
C VAL A 132 -3.10 -7.30 5.89
N VAL A 133 -2.87 -6.00 5.96
CA VAL A 133 -1.52 -5.41 5.97
C VAL A 133 -1.36 -4.52 7.18
N THR A 134 -0.34 -4.80 7.98
CA THR A 134 0.02 -3.99 9.15
C THR A 134 1.41 -3.39 8.96
N GLY A 135 1.55 -2.12 9.29
CA GLY A 135 2.85 -1.46 9.35
C GLY A 135 2.89 -0.40 10.45
N ASN A 136 4.09 -0.13 10.99
CA ASN A 136 4.26 1.04 11.80
C ASN A 136 4.23 2.31 10.93
N PHE A 137 4.08 3.48 11.55
CA PHE A 137 3.95 4.74 10.80
C PHE A 137 5.19 5.04 9.96
N ARG A 138 6.40 4.65 10.41
CA ARG A 138 7.62 4.79 9.60
C ARG A 138 7.55 3.95 8.33
N ALA A 139 7.13 2.70 8.42
CA ALA A 139 6.98 1.80 7.28
C ALA A 139 5.98 2.37 6.25
N TRP A 140 4.85 2.89 6.71
CA TRP A 140 3.87 3.57 5.85
C TRP A 140 4.43 4.87 5.26
N PHE A 141 5.13 5.68 6.05
CA PHE A 141 5.75 6.93 5.62
C PHE A 141 6.78 6.71 4.51
N GLU A 142 7.57 5.62 4.59
CA GLU A 142 8.55 5.23 3.57
C GLU A 142 7.94 4.50 2.36
N TYR A 143 6.79 3.81 2.53
CA TYR A 143 6.06 3.13 1.47
C TYR A 143 5.38 4.13 0.52
N LEU A 144 4.68 5.12 1.08
CA LEU A 144 3.82 6.03 0.34
C LEU A 144 4.54 6.77 -0.81
N PRO A 145 5.70 7.42 -0.61
CA PRO A 145 6.40 8.10 -1.70
C PRO A 145 6.77 7.18 -2.87
N LYS A 146 7.12 5.93 -2.57
CA LYS A 146 7.51 4.94 -3.59
C LYS A 146 6.33 4.54 -4.46
N ARG A 147 5.10 4.51 -3.91
CA ARG A 147 3.90 4.03 -4.60
C ARG A 147 2.98 5.15 -5.09
N LEU A 148 3.10 6.35 -4.55
CA LEU A 148 2.50 7.56 -5.11
C LEU A 148 3.25 8.07 -6.34
N CYS A 149 4.44 7.54 -6.63
CA CYS A 149 5.22 7.86 -7.82
C CYS A 149 4.43 7.57 -9.10
N LYS A 150 4.45 8.50 -10.07
CA LYS A 150 3.75 8.33 -11.36
C LYS A 150 4.24 7.13 -12.17
N ARG A 151 5.47 6.62 -11.90
CA ARG A 151 6.02 5.39 -12.52
C ARG A 151 5.51 4.10 -11.85
N ALA A 152 4.87 4.17 -10.68
CA ALA A 152 4.21 3.01 -10.09
C ALA A 152 3.03 2.58 -10.99
N SER A 153 2.68 1.29 -10.97
CA SER A 153 1.51 0.80 -11.71
C SER A 153 0.25 1.57 -11.30
N LYS A 154 -0.68 1.76 -12.23
CA LYS A 154 -1.91 2.54 -12.02
C LYS A 154 -2.67 2.04 -10.79
N GLU A 155 -2.90 0.74 -10.70
CA GLU A 155 -3.60 0.10 -9.60
C GLU A 155 -2.90 0.31 -8.25
N HIS A 156 -1.58 0.05 -8.17
CA HIS A 156 -0.81 0.21 -6.92
C HIS A 156 -0.77 1.67 -6.46
N ARG A 157 -0.74 2.62 -7.40
CA ARG A 157 -0.80 4.04 -7.09
C ARG A 157 -2.17 4.46 -6.53
N LEU A 158 -3.27 3.94 -7.10
CA LEU A 158 -4.62 4.16 -6.57
C LEU A 158 -4.73 3.64 -5.13
N LEU A 159 -4.24 2.43 -4.89
CA LEU A 159 -4.20 1.83 -3.55
C LEU A 159 -3.40 2.71 -2.57
N ALA A 160 -2.21 3.17 -2.98
CA ALA A 160 -1.40 4.06 -2.15
C ALA A 160 -2.08 5.42 -1.88
N GLN A 161 -2.85 5.96 -2.83
CA GLN A 161 -3.63 7.18 -2.66
C GLN A 161 -4.75 6.99 -1.62
N MET A 162 -5.45 5.85 -1.63
CA MET A 162 -6.47 5.53 -0.63
C MET A 162 -5.86 5.42 0.78
N ILE A 163 -4.75 4.68 0.93
CA ILE A 163 -4.03 4.55 2.20
C ILE A 163 -3.56 5.92 2.70
N TYR A 164 -2.94 6.72 1.82
CA TYR A 164 -2.48 8.07 2.15
C TYR A 164 -3.62 8.95 2.63
N GLY A 165 -4.75 8.97 1.91
CA GLY A 165 -5.93 9.75 2.29
C GLY A 165 -6.46 9.40 3.69
N MET A 166 -6.51 8.10 4.03
CA MET A 166 -6.96 7.64 5.35
C MET A 166 -5.97 8.02 6.46
N LEU A 167 -4.67 7.83 6.24
CA LEU A 167 -3.63 8.18 7.21
C LEU A 167 -3.53 9.69 7.41
N TYR A 168 -3.59 10.48 6.33
CA TYR A 168 -3.59 11.93 6.37
C TYR A 168 -4.81 12.47 7.14
N ALA A 169 -6.00 11.93 6.89
CA ALA A 169 -7.23 12.35 7.58
C ALA A 169 -7.21 12.06 9.09
N LYS A 170 -6.45 11.04 9.52
CA LYS A 170 -6.37 10.63 10.93
C LYS A 170 -5.20 11.26 11.69
N VAL A 171 -4.06 11.47 11.03
CA VAL A 171 -2.82 11.98 11.64
C VAL A 171 -2.13 12.94 10.67
N PRO A 172 -2.76 14.09 10.36
CA PRO A 172 -2.18 15.07 9.44
C PRO A 172 -0.82 15.61 9.93
N GLU A 173 -0.59 15.63 11.26
CA GLU A 173 0.67 16.09 11.88
C GLU A 173 1.88 15.26 11.46
N VAL A 174 1.65 14.01 10.99
CA VAL A 174 2.70 13.12 10.50
C VAL A 174 2.65 13.03 8.98
N PHE A 175 1.49 12.69 8.43
CA PHE A 175 1.39 12.31 7.02
C PHE A 175 1.33 13.48 6.04
N SER A 176 1.16 14.73 6.51
CA SER A 176 1.37 15.92 5.68
C SER A 176 2.83 16.09 5.21
N TYR A 177 3.78 15.48 5.89
CA TYR A 177 5.21 15.49 5.52
C TYR A 177 5.60 14.39 4.53
N VAL A 178 4.67 13.53 4.12
CA VAL A 178 4.90 12.58 3.03
C VAL A 178 5.12 13.35 1.74
N THR A 179 6.37 13.41 1.30
CA THR A 179 6.75 14.12 0.08
C THR A 179 6.22 13.40 -1.15
N LEU A 180 5.51 14.09 -2.02
CA LEU A 180 5.14 13.55 -3.32
C LEU A 180 6.40 13.39 -4.17
N PRO A 181 6.67 12.19 -4.71
CA PRO A 181 7.98 11.88 -5.30
C PRO A 181 8.37 12.78 -6.47
N CYS A 182 7.39 13.31 -7.22
CA CYS A 182 7.68 14.19 -8.36
C CYS A 182 8.17 15.59 -7.97
N GLU A 183 7.97 16.02 -6.72
CA GLU A 183 8.37 17.36 -6.25
C GLU A 183 9.86 17.42 -5.89
N THR A 184 10.37 16.32 -5.34
CA THR A 184 11.76 16.20 -4.87
C THR A 184 12.57 15.19 -5.67
N CYS A 185 12.00 14.63 -6.75
CA CYS A 185 12.61 13.57 -7.53
C CYS A 185 13.83 14.05 -8.30
N LYS A 186 14.96 13.34 -8.12
CA LYS A 186 16.23 13.58 -8.82
C LYS A 186 16.42 12.65 -10.05
N GLU A 187 15.41 11.88 -10.43
CA GLU A 187 15.46 10.93 -11.54
C GLU A 187 15.49 11.66 -12.88
N SER A 188 16.64 11.73 -13.53
CA SER A 188 16.86 12.44 -14.79
C SER A 188 16.18 11.78 -15.99
N GLY A 189 15.94 10.47 -15.95
CA GLY A 189 15.32 9.68 -17.03
C GLY A 189 13.79 9.60 -16.98
N CYS A 190 13.14 10.24 -16.01
CA CYS A 190 11.70 10.16 -15.84
C CYS A 190 10.96 11.17 -16.75
N SER A 191 10.09 10.66 -17.64
CA SER A 191 9.25 11.48 -18.53
C SER A 191 8.30 12.44 -17.78
N PHE A 192 7.91 12.12 -16.55
CA PHE A 192 7.04 12.96 -15.72
C PHE A 192 7.76 14.14 -15.05
N VAL A 193 9.09 14.12 -14.95
CA VAL A 193 9.89 15.23 -14.38
C VAL A 193 10.12 16.32 -15.43
N LYS A 194 10.20 15.96 -16.71
CA LYS A 194 10.45 16.91 -17.82
C LYS A 194 9.34 17.93 -18.05
N THR A 195 8.14 17.71 -17.53
CA THR A 195 7.01 18.64 -17.67
C THR A 195 7.05 19.85 -16.76
N LYS A 196 7.92 19.86 -15.72
CA LYS A 196 8.07 21.02 -14.84
C LYS A 196 9.05 22.11 -15.36
N GLY A 197 9.84 21.79 -16.40
CA GLY A 197 10.84 22.71 -16.97
C GLY A 197 10.41 23.46 -18.25
N LYS A 198 9.12 23.44 -18.62
CA LYS A 198 8.56 24.17 -19.79
C LYS A 198 7.37 25.02 -19.38
N GLN A 199 7.56 25.87 -18.40
CA GLN A 199 6.77 27.09 -18.23
C GLN A 199 7.81 28.23 -18.18
N GLU A 200 8.29 28.58 -19.37
CA GLU A 200 8.78 29.89 -19.75
C GLU A 200 7.83 30.47 -20.80
#